data_1733ce73260a3061888ae40c5d7fdb3b
#
_entry.id   1733ce73260a3061888ae40c5d7fdb3b
#
_cell.length_a   1.000
_cell.length_b   1.000
_cell.length_c   1.000
_cell.angle_alpha   90.00
_cell.angle_beta   90.00
_cell.angle_gamma   90.00
#
_symmetry.space_group_name_H-M   'P 1'
#
loop_
_entity.id
_entity.type
_entity.pdbx_description
1 polymer ?
#
loop_
_entity_poly.entity_id
_entity_poly.type
_entity_poly.pdbx_seq_one_letter_code
_entity_poly.pdbx_strand_id
1 'polypeptide(L)'
;MNKICKLSAIALLASSTSLMAQTKSFEGASIGVFGAIAGAEVDGKADTTAGTSGQTATSGSGSLGKVTPLAGLDLSYAFAAGTNSVIGLGVSYIPLKAEIGVGRSNDTSSGGSLDVELKDHISIYLQPTFVVNKDSAVFVKLNYSMADVKSSGQNARVTSGDIEGWGGGIGLKTFLTPNAFIQVEANYTEYDTVKGTKTNSNGRITTASGDPKIAQGIITLGYRF
;
A
#
# COMPACT_ATOMS: atom_id res chain seq x y z
N MET A 1 -17.31 9.45 -22.35
CA MET A 1 -17.87 10.61 -21.61
C MET A 1 -16.97 10.87 -20.43
N ASN A 2 -16.18 11.94 -20.52
CA ASN A 2 -15.14 12.29 -19.54
C ASN A 2 -15.74 12.83 -18.27
N LYS A 3 -15.53 12.13 -17.15
CA LYS A 3 -15.78 12.73 -15.83
C LYS A 3 -14.46 13.24 -15.28
N ILE A 4 -14.17 14.50 -15.57
CA ILE A 4 -13.11 15.25 -14.91
C ILE A 4 -13.57 15.50 -13.48
N CYS A 5 -12.98 14.82 -12.50
CA CYS A 5 -13.12 15.16 -11.09
C CYS A 5 -12.42 16.49 -10.85
N LYS A 6 -13.20 17.52 -10.61
CA LYS A 6 -12.68 18.84 -10.19
C LYS A 6 -12.16 18.71 -8.76
N LEU A 7 -10.86 18.65 -8.62
CA LEU A 7 -10.17 18.79 -7.34
C LEU A 7 -10.31 20.27 -6.93
N SER A 8 -11.25 20.56 -6.04
CA SER A 8 -11.35 21.89 -5.42
C SER A 8 -10.26 22.02 -4.38
N ALA A 9 -9.22 22.77 -4.71
CA ALA A 9 -8.19 23.17 -3.77
C ALA A 9 -8.82 24.08 -2.70
N ILE A 10 -8.89 23.60 -1.46
CA ILE A 10 -9.25 24.41 -0.30
C ILE A 10 -8.00 25.22 0.06
N ALA A 11 -7.94 26.45 -0.41
CA ALA A 11 -6.95 27.43 0.02
C ALA A 11 -7.41 28.01 1.37
N LEU A 12 -6.89 27.47 2.47
CA LEU A 12 -6.98 28.13 3.77
C LEU A 12 -5.84 29.17 3.86
N LEU A 13 -6.17 30.41 3.56
CA LEU A 13 -5.34 31.57 3.86
C LEU A 13 -5.45 31.89 5.36
N ALA A 14 -4.48 31.43 6.13
CA ALA A 14 -4.31 31.84 7.52
C ALA A 14 -3.27 32.97 7.58
N SER A 15 -3.69 34.12 8.04
CA SER A 15 -2.88 35.30 8.34
C SER A 15 -1.86 35.02 9.45
N SER A 16 -0.58 35.40 9.23
CA SER A 16 0.45 35.12 10.21
C SER A 16 1.68 35.98 10.12
N THR A 17 2.16 36.44 11.24
CA THR A 17 3.44 37.13 11.41
C THR A 17 4.39 36.49 12.43
N SER A 18 4.13 35.25 12.91
CA SER A 18 4.98 34.58 13.92
C SER A 18 5.40 33.14 13.56
N LEU A 19 5.34 32.74 12.28
CA LEU A 19 5.38 31.33 11.88
C LEU A 19 6.75 30.79 11.41
N MET A 20 7.78 31.63 11.29
CA MET A 20 9.11 31.19 10.86
C MET A 20 9.79 30.19 11.85
N ALA A 21 9.29 30.11 13.10
CA ALA A 21 9.84 29.17 14.10
C ALA A 21 9.11 27.82 14.13
N GLN A 22 7.96 27.67 13.46
CA GLN A 22 7.10 26.50 13.62
C GLN A 22 7.54 25.32 12.75
N THR A 23 8.07 25.57 11.54
CA THR A 23 8.55 24.50 10.66
C THR A 23 9.78 23.80 11.21
N LYS A 24 10.63 24.52 11.97
CA LYS A 24 11.88 23.99 12.51
C LYS A 24 11.69 22.75 13.39
N SER A 25 10.54 22.64 14.06
CA SER A 25 10.17 21.45 14.83
C SER A 25 9.87 20.22 13.96
N PHE A 26 9.62 20.42 12.67
CA PHE A 26 9.26 19.35 11.72
C PHE A 26 10.38 19.01 10.74
N GLU A 27 11.49 19.75 10.77
CA GLU A 27 12.67 19.56 9.91
C GLU A 27 13.65 18.55 10.49
N GLY A 28 14.48 17.94 9.62
CA GLY A 28 15.58 17.06 10.01
C GLY A 28 15.29 15.58 9.81
N ALA A 29 16.23 14.77 10.28
CA ALA A 29 16.15 13.32 10.20
C ALA A 29 15.19 12.74 11.26
N SER A 30 14.47 11.71 10.90
CA SER A 30 13.55 11.01 11.81
C SER A 30 13.63 9.50 11.60
N ILE A 31 13.46 8.77 12.69
CA ILE A 31 13.28 7.32 12.70
C ILE A 31 11.96 7.00 13.41
N GLY A 32 11.24 6.00 12.92
CA GLY A 32 9.99 5.56 13.55
C GLY A 32 9.81 4.06 13.49
N VAL A 33 8.97 3.57 14.39
CA VAL A 33 8.37 2.25 14.33
C VAL A 33 6.88 2.42 14.13
N PHE A 34 6.27 1.61 13.30
CA PHE A 34 4.85 1.72 13.06
C PHE A 34 4.12 0.39 13.16
N GLY A 35 2.85 0.48 13.57
CA GLY A 35 1.86 -0.57 13.44
C GLY A 35 0.80 -0.16 12.45
N ALA A 36 0.30 -1.11 11.66
CA ALA A 36 -0.75 -0.88 10.69
C ALA A 36 -1.79 -2.00 10.70
N ILE A 37 -3.00 -1.65 10.30
CA ILE A 37 -4.02 -2.61 9.91
C ILE A 37 -4.23 -2.41 8.41
N ALA A 38 -3.94 -3.46 7.64
CA ALA A 38 -4.06 -3.45 6.18
C ALA A 38 -5.24 -4.32 5.75
N GLY A 39 -6.14 -3.73 4.95
CA GLY A 39 -7.14 -4.46 4.17
C GLY A 39 -6.60 -4.63 2.74
N ALA A 40 -6.33 -5.86 2.34
CA ALA A 40 -5.93 -6.18 0.98
C ALA A 40 -7.15 -6.71 0.21
N GLU A 41 -7.32 -6.24 -1.02
CA GLU A 41 -8.30 -6.72 -1.98
C GLU A 41 -7.58 -7.07 -3.29
N VAL A 42 -7.97 -8.18 -3.90
CA VAL A 42 -7.50 -8.58 -5.23
C VAL A 42 -8.70 -8.84 -6.13
N ASP A 43 -8.87 -7.98 -7.12
CA ASP A 43 -9.85 -8.18 -8.18
C ASP A 43 -9.27 -9.14 -9.23
N GLY A 44 -9.78 -10.37 -9.27
CA GLY A 44 -9.25 -11.44 -10.11
C GLY A 44 -10.14 -11.77 -11.30
N LYS A 45 -9.51 -12.11 -12.45
CA LYS A 45 -10.14 -12.69 -13.63
C LYS A 45 -9.39 -13.96 -14.01
N ALA A 46 -10.12 -14.99 -14.38
CA ALA A 46 -9.54 -16.23 -14.88
C ALA A 46 -10.21 -16.62 -16.21
N ASP A 47 -9.41 -16.77 -17.24
CA ASP A 47 -9.84 -17.21 -18.58
C ASP A 47 -9.20 -18.57 -18.90
N THR A 48 -10.04 -19.54 -19.23
CA THR A 48 -9.57 -20.87 -19.62
C THR A 48 -9.89 -21.12 -21.08
N THR A 49 -8.86 -21.42 -21.87
CA THR A 49 -9.03 -21.75 -23.30
C THR A 49 -9.69 -23.12 -23.47
N ALA A 50 -10.38 -23.31 -24.61
CA ALA A 50 -10.90 -24.61 -24.98
C ALA A 50 -9.74 -25.61 -25.18
N GLY A 51 -9.92 -26.81 -24.64
CA GLY A 51 -8.98 -27.92 -24.86
C GLY A 51 -9.23 -28.61 -26.20
N THR A 52 -8.34 -29.53 -26.59
CA THR A 52 -8.42 -30.32 -27.84
C THR A 52 -9.64 -31.26 -27.94
N SER A 53 -10.44 -31.40 -26.89
CA SER A 53 -11.59 -32.33 -26.80
C SER A 53 -12.92 -31.59 -26.60
N GLY A 54 -13.24 -30.60 -27.41
CA GLY A 54 -14.60 -30.03 -27.49
C GLY A 54 -15.14 -29.34 -26.25
N GLN A 55 -14.29 -29.01 -25.30
CA GLN A 55 -14.68 -28.31 -24.08
C GLN A 55 -14.73 -26.79 -24.28
N THR A 56 -15.79 -26.17 -23.79
CA THR A 56 -16.04 -24.73 -23.93
C THR A 56 -15.03 -23.91 -23.10
N ALA A 57 -14.62 -22.75 -23.65
CA ALA A 57 -13.88 -21.74 -22.90
C ALA A 57 -14.77 -21.21 -21.75
N THR A 58 -14.18 -21.00 -20.59
CA THR A 58 -14.87 -20.44 -19.42
C THR A 58 -14.11 -19.22 -18.92
N SER A 59 -14.85 -18.20 -18.51
CA SER A 59 -14.34 -16.99 -17.92
C SER A 59 -15.04 -16.77 -16.58
N GLY A 60 -14.28 -16.40 -15.55
CA GLY A 60 -14.79 -16.11 -14.22
C GLY A 60 -14.08 -14.90 -13.63
N SER A 61 -14.79 -14.14 -12.80
CA SER A 61 -14.23 -13.03 -12.02
C SER A 61 -14.65 -13.15 -10.56
N GLY A 62 -13.80 -12.67 -9.66
CA GLY A 62 -14.09 -12.66 -8.23
C GLY A 62 -13.13 -11.74 -7.50
N SER A 63 -13.52 -11.28 -6.33
CA SER A 63 -12.65 -10.52 -5.44
C SER A 63 -12.36 -11.31 -4.16
N LEU A 64 -11.15 -11.19 -3.65
CA LEU A 64 -10.71 -11.76 -2.39
C LEU A 64 -10.20 -10.62 -1.50
N GLY A 65 -10.56 -10.64 -0.23
CA GLY A 65 -10.12 -9.63 0.73
C GLY A 65 -9.73 -10.22 2.06
N LYS A 66 -8.67 -9.68 2.66
CA LYS A 66 -8.22 -10.06 4.01
C LYS A 66 -7.71 -8.83 4.76
N VAL A 67 -7.99 -8.79 6.06
CA VAL A 67 -7.44 -7.80 6.97
C VAL A 67 -6.29 -8.42 7.76
N THR A 68 -5.13 -7.78 7.76
CA THR A 68 -3.91 -8.29 8.40
C THR A 68 -3.22 -7.16 9.18
N PRO A 69 -2.81 -7.41 10.44
CA PRO A 69 -1.96 -6.49 11.17
C PRO A 69 -0.52 -6.55 10.64
N LEU A 70 0.13 -5.39 10.55
CA LEU A 70 1.49 -5.23 10.07
C LEU A 70 2.28 -4.38 11.07
N ALA A 71 3.60 -4.51 11.04
CA ALA A 71 4.50 -3.62 11.76
C ALA A 71 5.76 -3.39 10.92
N GLY A 72 6.37 -2.22 11.06
CA GLY A 72 7.54 -1.86 10.26
C GLY A 72 8.35 -0.71 10.84
N LEU A 73 9.35 -0.33 10.07
CA LEU A 73 10.29 0.74 10.35
C LEU A 73 10.10 1.88 9.34
N ASP A 74 10.30 3.10 9.77
CA ASP A 74 10.24 4.30 8.96
C ASP A 74 11.50 5.14 9.16
N LEU A 75 12.09 5.60 8.08
CA LEU A 75 13.22 6.53 8.07
C LEU A 75 12.86 7.69 7.14
N SER A 76 13.05 8.92 7.61
CA SER A 76 12.73 10.10 6.79
C SER A 76 13.64 11.27 7.08
N TYR A 77 13.68 12.19 6.13
CA TYR A 77 14.29 13.50 6.28
C TYR A 77 13.34 14.56 5.75
N ALA A 78 13.11 15.63 6.52
CA ALA A 78 12.21 16.71 6.17
C ALA A 78 12.98 18.03 5.99
N PHE A 79 12.63 18.75 4.92
CA PHE A 79 13.21 20.05 4.53
C PHE A 79 12.15 21.13 4.65
N ALA A 80 12.56 22.35 5.05
CA ALA A 80 11.69 23.51 4.95
C ALA A 80 11.33 23.78 3.49
N ALA A 81 10.03 23.97 3.21
CA ALA A 81 9.51 24.29 1.89
C ALA A 81 8.75 25.64 1.87
N GLY A 82 8.71 26.32 3.00
CA GLY A 82 8.03 27.59 3.20
C GLY A 82 7.90 27.92 4.67
N THR A 83 7.12 28.94 4.98
CA THR A 83 6.91 29.42 6.36
C THR A 83 6.16 28.41 7.23
N ASN A 84 5.23 27.66 6.63
CA ASN A 84 4.36 26.70 7.32
C ASN A 84 4.37 25.33 6.64
N SER A 85 5.32 25.06 5.75
CA SER A 85 5.36 23.83 4.96
C SER A 85 6.73 23.21 5.01
N VAL A 86 6.75 21.90 5.15
CA VAL A 86 7.95 21.08 4.99
C VAL A 86 7.68 19.96 3.98
N ILE A 87 8.71 19.49 3.31
CA ILE A 87 8.65 18.35 2.42
C ILE A 87 9.53 17.26 2.99
N GLY A 88 8.93 16.13 3.35
CA GLY A 88 9.60 14.94 3.79
C GLY A 88 9.88 13.98 2.64
N LEU A 89 11.04 13.35 2.66
CA LEU A 89 11.38 12.18 1.85
C LEU A 89 11.68 11.04 2.80
N GLY A 90 11.18 9.84 2.51
CA GLY A 90 11.43 8.73 3.41
C GLY A 90 11.29 7.36 2.76
N VAL A 91 11.64 6.36 3.55
CA VAL A 91 11.53 4.95 3.21
C VAL A 91 10.88 4.24 4.39
N SER A 92 9.87 3.43 4.12
CA SER A 92 9.29 2.52 5.09
C SER A 92 9.55 1.07 4.69
N TYR A 93 9.76 0.21 5.69
CA TYR A 93 10.06 -1.20 5.49
C TYR A 93 9.22 -2.07 6.42
N ILE A 94 8.54 -3.07 5.86
CA ILE A 94 7.77 -4.07 6.59
C ILE A 94 8.49 -5.41 6.45
N PRO A 95 9.21 -5.87 7.49
CA PRO A 95 9.95 -7.14 7.46
C PRO A 95 9.05 -8.36 7.63
N LEU A 96 7.79 -8.15 7.97
CA LEU A 96 6.85 -9.22 8.29
C LEU A 96 6.19 -9.76 7.03
N LYS A 97 5.96 -11.06 7.04
CA LYS A 97 5.15 -11.72 6.02
C LYS A 97 3.68 -11.40 6.25
N ALA A 98 3.02 -10.89 5.23
CA ALA A 98 1.58 -10.67 5.23
C ALA A 98 0.89 -11.70 4.35
N GLU A 99 -0.01 -12.49 4.92
CA GLU A 99 -0.90 -13.33 4.13
C GLU A 99 -2.04 -12.44 3.58
N ILE A 100 -2.12 -12.31 2.26
CA ILE A 100 -3.08 -11.41 1.61
C ILE A 100 -4.41 -12.11 1.29
N GLY A 101 -4.42 -13.41 1.11
CA GLY A 101 -5.64 -14.13 0.78
C GLY A 101 -5.54 -15.64 0.88
N VAL A 102 -6.68 -16.25 1.20
CA VAL A 102 -6.89 -17.69 1.10
C VAL A 102 -8.08 -17.89 0.17
N GLY A 103 -7.81 -18.20 -1.10
CA GLY A 103 -8.86 -18.56 -2.05
C GLY A 103 -9.33 -19.99 -1.78
N ARG A 104 -10.56 -20.16 -1.33
CA ARG A 104 -11.23 -21.48 -1.36
C ARG A 104 -12.08 -21.54 -2.61
N SER A 105 -11.74 -22.41 -3.54
CA SER A 105 -12.67 -22.77 -4.60
C SER A 105 -13.79 -23.63 -3.98
N ASN A 106 -15.02 -23.16 -4.05
CA ASN A 106 -16.20 -23.93 -3.64
C ASN A 106 -16.58 -25.00 -4.66
N ASP A 107 -15.74 -25.25 -5.66
CA ASP A 107 -15.98 -26.31 -6.63
C ASP A 107 -15.55 -27.64 -6.01
N THR A 108 -16.53 -28.52 -5.80
CA THR A 108 -16.47 -29.78 -5.06
C THR A 108 -15.53 -30.84 -5.67
N SER A 109 -14.84 -30.53 -6.75
CA SER A 109 -13.95 -31.50 -7.43
C SER A 109 -12.45 -31.25 -7.27
N SER A 110 -12.02 -30.11 -6.74
CA SER A 110 -10.58 -29.81 -6.56
C SER A 110 -10.40 -28.66 -5.58
N GLY A 111 -10.65 -28.91 -4.30
CA GLY A 111 -10.42 -27.96 -3.22
C GLY A 111 -8.93 -27.62 -3.08
N GLY A 112 -8.44 -26.70 -3.86
CA GLY A 112 -7.10 -26.12 -3.72
C GLY A 112 -7.20 -24.81 -2.96
N SER A 113 -6.51 -24.67 -1.84
CA SER A 113 -6.25 -23.38 -1.21
C SER A 113 -5.11 -22.68 -1.98
N LEU A 114 -5.29 -21.43 -2.32
CA LEU A 114 -4.23 -20.57 -2.82
C LEU A 114 -3.86 -19.59 -1.70
N ASP A 115 -2.68 -19.75 -1.16
CA ASP A 115 -2.12 -18.84 -0.17
C ASP A 115 -1.22 -17.85 -0.89
N VAL A 116 -1.51 -16.57 -0.76
CA VAL A 116 -0.70 -15.47 -1.30
C VAL A 116 -0.02 -14.76 -0.13
N GLU A 117 1.28 -14.80 -0.11
CA GLU A 117 2.14 -14.20 0.93
C GLU A 117 2.91 -13.02 0.32
N LEU A 118 2.81 -11.86 0.96
CA LEU A 118 3.61 -10.68 0.66
C LEU A 118 4.82 -10.64 1.60
N LYS A 119 6.01 -10.38 1.06
CA LYS A 119 7.26 -10.30 1.82
C LYS A 119 8.03 -9.05 1.44
N ASP A 120 8.93 -8.64 2.35
CA ASP A 120 9.95 -7.62 2.09
C ASP A 120 9.38 -6.34 1.43
N HIS A 121 8.27 -5.84 2.01
CA HIS A 121 7.61 -4.66 1.48
C HIS A 121 8.40 -3.40 1.81
N ILE A 122 8.83 -2.68 0.78
CA ILE A 122 9.53 -1.41 0.86
C ILE A 122 8.69 -0.34 0.17
N SER A 123 8.54 0.82 0.79
CA SER A 123 7.92 2.00 0.17
C SER A 123 8.85 3.20 0.26
N ILE A 124 9.08 3.86 -0.86
CA ILE A 124 9.72 5.17 -0.93
C ILE A 124 8.62 6.21 -1.05
N TYR A 125 8.71 7.30 -0.32
CA TYR A 125 7.63 8.28 -0.30
C TYR A 125 8.09 9.73 -0.25
N LEU A 126 7.21 10.59 -0.75
CA LEU A 126 7.24 12.05 -0.62
C LEU A 126 6.09 12.48 0.29
N GLN A 127 6.36 13.32 1.28
CA GLN A 127 5.38 13.76 2.28
C GLN A 127 5.37 15.29 2.42
N PRO A 128 4.63 16.00 1.55
CA PRO A 128 4.28 17.38 1.81
C PRO A 128 3.49 17.52 3.10
N THR A 129 3.94 18.39 3.99
CA THR A 129 3.38 18.56 5.33
C THR A 129 3.10 20.04 5.58
N PHE A 130 1.91 20.34 6.05
CA PHE A 130 1.50 21.68 6.46
C PHE A 130 1.44 21.78 7.97
N VAL A 131 2.22 22.66 8.55
CA VAL A 131 2.33 22.88 9.98
C VAL A 131 1.15 23.74 10.45
N VAL A 132 0.33 23.17 11.31
CA VAL A 132 -0.88 23.82 11.85
C VAL A 132 -0.54 24.66 13.09
N ASN A 133 0.34 24.11 13.94
CA ASN A 133 0.84 24.79 15.12
C ASN A 133 2.24 24.26 15.47
N LYS A 134 2.84 24.72 16.58
CA LYS A 134 4.21 24.37 16.99
C LYS A 134 4.46 22.85 17.14
N ASP A 135 3.42 22.07 17.41
CA ASP A 135 3.54 20.64 17.73
C ASP A 135 2.79 19.75 16.75
N SER A 136 1.88 20.30 15.90
CA SER A 136 1.00 19.50 15.07
C SER A 136 0.98 19.95 13.61
N ALA A 137 0.94 18.99 12.72
CA ALA A 137 0.89 19.19 11.28
C ALA A 137 -0.02 18.17 10.60
N VAL A 138 -0.59 18.55 9.46
CA VAL A 138 -1.30 17.67 8.53
C VAL A 138 -0.40 17.37 7.36
N PHE A 139 -0.49 16.19 6.77
CA PHE A 139 0.31 15.84 5.62
C PHE A 139 -0.47 15.05 4.58
N VAL A 140 0.05 15.09 3.37
CA VAL A 140 -0.27 14.16 2.28
C VAL A 140 0.97 13.32 2.03
N LYS A 141 0.81 12.04 1.72
CA LYS A 141 1.89 11.15 1.33
C LYS A 141 1.65 10.63 -0.08
N LEU A 142 2.69 10.60 -0.89
CA LEU A 142 2.73 9.93 -2.17
C LEU A 142 3.80 8.85 -2.05
N ASN A 143 3.46 7.61 -2.33
CA ASN A 143 4.40 6.48 -2.19
C ASN A 143 4.46 5.62 -3.43
N TYR A 144 5.66 5.10 -3.67
CA TYR A 144 5.95 4.01 -4.59
C TYR A 144 6.39 2.81 -3.76
N SER A 145 5.70 1.70 -3.92
CA SER A 145 5.86 0.51 -3.09
C SER A 145 6.29 -0.68 -3.92
N MET A 146 7.18 -1.47 -3.38
CA MET A 146 7.70 -2.71 -3.97
C MET A 146 7.56 -3.83 -2.95
N ALA A 147 7.21 -5.02 -3.39
CA ALA A 147 7.11 -6.19 -2.53
C ALA A 147 7.28 -7.49 -3.30
N ASP A 148 7.80 -8.51 -2.63
CA ASP A 148 7.88 -9.87 -3.15
C ASP A 148 6.58 -10.61 -2.88
N VAL A 149 5.98 -11.18 -3.92
CA VAL A 149 4.80 -12.04 -3.81
C VAL A 149 5.20 -13.48 -3.97
N LYS A 150 4.82 -14.32 -3.02
CA LYS A 150 4.89 -15.78 -3.15
C LYS A 150 3.50 -16.36 -3.08
N SER A 151 3.13 -17.11 -4.10
CA SER A 151 1.91 -17.89 -4.07
C SER A 151 2.24 -19.38 -3.89
N SER A 152 1.58 -20.03 -2.93
CA SER A 152 1.70 -21.47 -2.72
C SER A 152 0.32 -22.11 -2.75
N GLY A 153 0.19 -23.24 -3.46
CA GLY A 153 -1.04 -24.01 -3.53
C GLY A 153 -0.78 -25.44 -3.95
N GLN A 154 -1.63 -26.38 -3.53
CA GLN A 154 -1.43 -27.82 -3.74
C GLN A 154 -1.32 -28.24 -5.22
N ASN A 155 -1.74 -27.42 -6.16
CA ASN A 155 -1.69 -27.71 -7.61
C ASN A 155 -1.24 -26.52 -8.48
N ALA A 156 -0.71 -25.44 -7.87
CA ALA A 156 -0.21 -24.28 -8.61
C ALA A 156 1.32 -24.26 -8.54
N ARG A 157 1.99 -24.18 -9.67
CA ARG A 157 3.41 -23.83 -9.71
C ARG A 157 3.51 -22.40 -9.22
N VAL A 158 4.19 -22.22 -8.10
CA VAL A 158 4.48 -20.94 -7.50
C VAL A 158 5.23 -20.09 -8.52
N THR A 159 4.61 -19.01 -8.94
CA THR A 159 5.33 -17.94 -9.60
C THR A 159 5.62 -16.89 -8.52
N SER A 160 6.86 -16.85 -8.02
CA SER A 160 7.32 -15.71 -7.25
C SER A 160 7.59 -14.57 -8.23
N GLY A 161 7.15 -13.38 -7.91
CA GLY A 161 7.36 -12.19 -8.71
C GLY A 161 7.37 -10.96 -7.82
N ASP A 162 8.10 -9.95 -8.28
CA ASP A 162 8.08 -8.64 -7.65
C ASP A 162 6.82 -7.91 -8.12
N ILE A 163 6.15 -7.24 -7.22
CA ILE A 163 5.05 -6.33 -7.54
C ILE A 163 5.42 -4.91 -7.12
N GLU A 164 5.03 -3.99 -7.95
CA GLU A 164 5.23 -2.56 -7.76
C GLU A 164 3.88 -1.86 -7.75
N GLY A 165 3.80 -0.73 -7.04
CA GLY A 165 2.55 0.01 -6.95
C GLY A 165 2.73 1.45 -6.53
N TRP A 166 1.76 2.27 -6.92
CA TRP A 166 1.67 3.66 -6.51
C TRP A 166 0.56 3.85 -5.50
N GLY A 167 0.80 4.71 -4.54
CA GLY A 167 -0.16 4.98 -3.50
C GLY A 167 -0.14 6.41 -3.02
N GLY A 168 -1.11 6.68 -2.17
CA GLY A 168 -1.21 7.97 -1.51
C GLY A 168 -1.90 7.86 -0.17
N GLY A 169 -1.60 8.79 0.71
CA GLY A 169 -2.17 8.84 2.05
C GLY A 169 -2.35 10.27 2.55
N ILE A 170 -3.09 10.37 3.62
CA ILE A 170 -3.28 11.60 4.39
C ILE A 170 -3.12 11.28 5.86
N GLY A 171 -2.63 12.24 6.63
CA GLY A 171 -2.48 12.00 8.05
C GLY A 171 -2.18 13.24 8.88
N LEU A 172 -1.96 12.96 10.15
CA LEU A 172 -1.64 13.93 11.19
C LEU A 172 -0.33 13.50 11.86
N LYS A 173 0.55 14.44 12.12
CA LYS A 173 1.77 14.27 12.91
C LYS A 173 1.74 15.22 14.07
N THR A 174 1.97 14.71 15.29
CA THR A 174 1.98 15.53 16.51
C THR A 174 3.20 15.18 17.34
N PHE A 175 3.97 16.18 17.72
CA PHE A 175 5.08 16.06 18.67
C PHE A 175 4.56 15.98 20.10
N LEU A 176 4.96 14.94 20.82
CA LEU A 176 4.66 14.72 22.25
C LEU A 176 5.73 15.35 23.14
N THR A 177 6.94 15.45 22.61
CA THR A 177 8.09 16.14 23.20
C THR A 177 8.84 16.86 22.07
N PRO A 178 9.87 17.66 22.32
CA PRO A 178 10.62 18.32 21.25
C PRO A 178 11.17 17.39 20.16
N ASN A 179 11.34 16.09 20.46
CA ASN A 179 11.92 15.12 19.55
C ASN A 179 11.01 13.91 19.25
N ALA A 180 10.15 13.51 20.20
CA ALA A 180 9.29 12.35 20.02
C ALA A 180 7.94 12.74 19.42
N PHE A 181 7.46 11.99 18.43
CA PHE A 181 6.19 12.25 17.77
C PHE A 181 5.34 10.99 17.61
N ILE A 182 4.05 11.21 17.47
CA ILE A 182 3.08 10.26 16.96
C ILE A 182 2.56 10.73 15.62
N GLN A 183 2.39 9.79 14.68
CA GLN A 183 1.78 10.04 13.37
C GLN A 183 0.66 9.03 13.15
N VAL A 184 -0.48 9.51 12.65
CA VAL A 184 -1.62 8.67 12.25
C VAL A 184 -1.88 8.94 10.78
N GLU A 185 -2.04 7.87 10.00
CA GLU A 185 -2.14 7.93 8.54
C GLU A 185 -3.20 6.96 8.02
N ALA A 186 -3.96 7.39 7.03
CA ALA A 186 -4.72 6.51 6.15
C ALA A 186 -4.03 6.51 4.77
N ASN A 187 -3.70 5.32 4.27
CA ASN A 187 -2.97 5.14 3.01
C ASN A 187 -3.71 4.14 2.11
N TYR A 188 -3.60 4.36 0.81
CA TYR A 188 -4.14 3.46 -0.22
C TYR A 188 -3.09 3.29 -1.32
N THR A 189 -2.83 2.03 -1.71
CA THR A 189 -1.85 1.69 -2.73
C THR A 189 -2.47 0.71 -3.73
N GLU A 190 -2.34 1.00 -5.02
CA GLU A 190 -2.68 0.11 -6.12
C GLU A 190 -1.39 -0.47 -6.70
N TYR A 191 -1.36 -1.79 -6.85
CA TYR A 191 -0.23 -2.52 -7.42
C TYR A 191 -0.51 -2.92 -8.86
N ASP A 192 0.55 -3.18 -9.59
CA ASP A 192 0.48 -3.65 -10.97
C ASP A 192 -0.20 -5.02 -11.04
N THR A 193 -0.85 -5.26 -12.18
CA THR A 193 -1.57 -6.52 -12.46
C THR A 193 -0.63 -7.72 -12.40
N VAL A 194 -0.90 -8.65 -11.51
CA VAL A 194 -0.21 -9.94 -11.44
C VAL A 194 -0.89 -10.92 -12.40
N LYS A 195 -0.08 -11.61 -13.25
CA LYS A 195 -0.57 -12.61 -14.20
C LYS A 195 0.05 -13.96 -13.92
N GLY A 196 -0.78 -14.99 -13.92
CA GLY A 196 -0.36 -16.37 -13.80
C GLY A 196 -0.95 -17.23 -14.92
N THR A 197 -0.16 -18.17 -15.44
CA THR A 197 -0.62 -19.11 -16.48
C THR A 197 -0.37 -20.54 -16.02
N LYS A 198 -1.40 -21.39 -16.14
CA LYS A 198 -1.34 -22.81 -15.83
C LYS A 198 -1.75 -23.62 -17.06
N THR A 199 -0.92 -24.56 -17.46
CA THR A 199 -1.28 -25.56 -18.46
C THR A 199 -1.68 -26.85 -17.75
N ASN A 200 -2.91 -27.30 -17.95
CA ASN A 200 -3.41 -28.54 -17.41
C ASN A 200 -2.95 -29.76 -18.25
N SER A 201 -2.99 -30.96 -17.67
CA SER A 201 -2.56 -32.21 -18.35
C SER A 201 -3.37 -32.52 -19.62
N ASN A 202 -4.53 -31.95 -19.80
CA ASN A 202 -5.38 -32.07 -20.99
C ASN A 202 -5.15 -30.96 -22.05
N GLY A 203 -4.05 -30.20 -21.95
CA GLY A 203 -3.68 -29.14 -22.88
C GLY A 203 -4.45 -27.83 -22.72
N ARG A 204 -5.31 -27.70 -21.71
CA ARG A 204 -6.02 -26.44 -21.43
C ARG A 204 -5.06 -25.45 -20.77
N ILE A 205 -5.10 -24.22 -21.23
CA ILE A 205 -4.34 -23.09 -20.64
C ILE A 205 -5.33 -22.22 -19.87
N THR A 206 -5.08 -22.07 -18.58
CA THR A 206 -5.80 -21.11 -17.72
C THR A 206 -4.88 -19.94 -17.46
N THR A 207 -5.30 -18.75 -17.84
CA THR A 207 -4.63 -17.49 -17.50
C THR A 207 -5.44 -16.79 -16.42
N ALA A 208 -4.81 -16.52 -15.29
CA ALA A 208 -5.40 -15.74 -14.22
C ALA A 208 -4.67 -14.39 -14.13
N SER A 209 -5.42 -13.33 -13.92
CA SER A 209 -4.88 -12.00 -13.62
C SER A 209 -5.56 -11.44 -12.39
N GLY A 210 -4.83 -10.63 -11.62
CA GLY A 210 -5.37 -9.98 -10.44
C GLY A 210 -4.74 -8.60 -10.26
N ASP A 211 -5.57 -7.65 -9.83
CA ASP A 211 -5.19 -6.27 -9.55
C ASP A 211 -5.20 -6.07 -8.01
N PRO A 212 -4.03 -6.17 -7.34
CA PRO A 212 -3.97 -6.03 -5.89
C PRO A 212 -4.12 -4.56 -5.47
N LYS A 213 -4.91 -4.34 -4.41
CA LYS A 213 -5.13 -3.04 -3.79
C LYS A 213 -5.02 -3.18 -2.29
N ILE A 214 -4.37 -2.23 -1.64
CA ILE A 214 -4.18 -2.26 -0.19
C ILE A 214 -4.58 -0.91 0.41
N ALA A 215 -5.55 -0.95 1.33
CA ALA A 215 -5.91 0.18 2.18
C ALA A 215 -5.35 -0.05 3.59
N GLN A 216 -4.70 0.97 4.18
CA GLN A 216 -4.03 0.85 5.47
C GLN A 216 -4.40 1.99 6.41
N GLY A 217 -4.63 1.64 7.68
CA GLY A 217 -4.56 2.58 8.79
C GLY A 217 -3.25 2.36 9.54
N ILE A 218 -2.44 3.41 9.70
CA ILE A 218 -1.07 3.33 10.21
C ILE A 218 -0.92 4.24 11.41
N ILE A 219 -0.28 3.76 12.47
CA ILE A 219 0.15 4.57 13.63
C ILE A 219 1.67 4.42 13.75
N THR A 220 2.40 5.54 13.70
CA THR A 220 3.85 5.60 13.84
C THR A 220 4.22 6.32 15.12
N LEU A 221 5.14 5.74 15.88
CA LEU A 221 5.85 6.39 16.97
C LEU A 221 7.28 6.65 16.50
N GLY A 222 7.73 7.89 16.53
CA GLY A 222 9.01 8.26 15.98
C GLY A 222 9.79 9.25 16.83
N TYR A 223 11.05 9.36 16.49
CA TYR A 223 12.02 10.28 17.07
C TYR A 223 12.69 11.09 15.97
N ARG A 224 12.79 12.39 16.17
CA ARG A 224 13.46 13.35 15.28
C ARG A 224 14.78 13.81 15.92
N PHE A 225 15.83 13.83 15.12
CA PHE A 225 17.17 14.27 15.53
C PHE A 225 17.39 15.76 15.32
#